data_d66d59c7c441e5e00f0a6355e290aa1e
#
_entry.id   d66d59c7c441e5e00f0a6355e290aa1e
#
_cell.length_a   1.000
_cell.length_b   1.000
_cell.length_c   1.000
_cell.angle_alpha   90.00
_cell.angle_beta   90.00
_cell.angle_gamma   90.00
#
_symmetry.space_group_name_H-M   'P 1'
#
loop_
_entity.id
_entity.type
_entity.pdbx_description
1 polymer ?
#
loop_
_entity_poly.entity_id
_entity_poly.type
_entity_poly.pdbx_seq_one_letter_code
_entity_poly.pdbx_strand_id
1 'polypeptide(L)'
;MINILFAGHQQRWDEYQAPLDEALTDRGLEFSLLPSCPPEEVDYIVYDPSGPLEDFTPYSRCQAVMGLWAGVENVVDNSTLSAPLTRMVDQNLTRGMVEWVVGHSLRHHLGMDRHLFGQDGIWRSEITPLAADRPITILGMGALGRACAEALADLGFPVTGWSRTRKRITGVEMYCGERWFNNALK
;
A
#
# COMPACT_ATOMS: atom_id res chain seq x y z
N MET A 1 26.12 9.03 17.11
CA MET A 1 25.36 9.79 16.07
C MET A 1 25.06 8.81 14.95
N ILE A 2 23.82 8.75 14.50
CA ILE A 2 23.34 7.82 13.47
C ILE A 2 23.44 8.53 12.11
N ASN A 3 24.10 7.93 11.12
CA ASN A 3 24.20 8.50 9.77
C ASN A 3 23.09 7.92 8.88
N ILE A 4 22.22 8.77 8.39
CA ILE A 4 21.08 8.41 7.54
C ILE A 4 21.28 9.03 6.16
N LEU A 5 21.41 8.18 5.14
CA LEU A 5 21.45 8.61 3.75
C LEU A 5 20.04 8.74 3.20
N PHE A 6 19.71 9.87 2.61
CA PHE A 6 18.53 9.99 1.75
C PHE A 6 18.91 9.64 0.30
N ALA A 7 18.56 8.46 -0.13
CA ALA A 7 18.86 7.94 -1.47
C ALA A 7 17.69 8.22 -2.42
N GLY A 8 17.62 9.46 -2.92
CA GLY A 8 16.57 9.90 -3.84
C GLY A 8 17.05 11.07 -4.70
N HIS A 9 16.18 11.53 -5.60
CA HIS A 9 16.43 12.73 -6.39
C HIS A 9 16.36 14.01 -5.55
N GLN A 10 17.03 15.09 -6.00
CA GLN A 10 17.06 16.38 -5.29
C GLN A 10 15.66 16.93 -4.97
N GLN A 11 14.72 16.81 -5.91
CA GLN A 11 13.33 17.25 -5.68
C GLN A 11 12.69 16.53 -4.48
N ARG A 12 12.94 15.23 -4.32
CA ARG A 12 12.44 14.44 -3.18
C ARG A 12 13.14 14.82 -1.89
N TRP A 13 14.44 15.11 -1.97
CA TRP A 13 15.16 15.63 -0.81
C TRP A 13 14.52 16.91 -0.28
N ASP A 14 14.23 17.87 -1.15
CA ASP A 14 13.61 19.14 -0.78
C ASP A 14 12.21 18.97 -0.15
N GLU A 15 11.45 17.94 -0.60
CA GLU A 15 10.13 17.59 -0.06
C GLU A 15 10.20 16.89 1.31
N TYR A 16 11.18 15.99 1.50
CA TYR A 16 11.20 15.07 2.64
C TYR A 16 12.17 15.46 3.76
N GLN A 17 13.15 16.31 3.50
CA GLN A 17 14.17 16.67 4.49
C GLN A 17 13.53 17.19 5.79
N ALA A 18 12.71 18.23 5.71
CA ALA A 18 12.14 18.87 6.90
C ALA A 18 11.20 17.95 7.69
N PRO A 19 10.25 17.20 7.05
CA PRO A 19 9.41 16.25 7.77
C PRO A 19 10.19 15.10 8.42
N LEU A 20 11.25 14.62 7.78
CA LEU A 20 12.08 13.54 8.34
C LEU A 20 12.91 14.07 9.53
N ASP A 21 13.47 15.24 9.41
CA ASP A 21 14.26 15.89 10.47
C ASP A 21 13.40 16.15 11.72
N GLU A 22 12.19 16.67 11.55
CA GLU A 22 11.20 16.86 12.62
C GLU A 22 10.85 15.51 13.29
N ALA A 23 10.47 14.50 12.49
CA ALA A 23 10.05 13.20 13.00
C ALA A 23 11.17 12.45 13.76
N LEU A 24 12.42 12.57 13.33
CA LEU A 24 13.58 11.97 13.98
C LEU A 24 13.95 12.72 15.27
N THR A 25 13.88 14.07 15.24
CA THR A 25 14.11 14.93 16.39
C THR A 25 13.08 14.69 17.48
N ASP A 26 11.80 14.56 17.15
CA ASP A 26 10.72 14.28 18.09
C ASP A 26 10.90 12.92 18.81
N ARG A 27 11.65 12.01 18.22
CA ARG A 27 12.03 10.71 18.82
C ARG A 27 13.27 10.79 19.70
N GLY A 28 13.88 11.96 19.84
CA GLY A 28 15.08 12.19 20.64
C GLY A 28 16.32 11.48 20.07
N LEU A 29 16.39 11.27 18.76
CA LEU A 29 17.52 10.60 18.12
C LEU A 29 18.65 11.61 17.87
N GLU A 30 19.88 11.18 18.08
CA GLU A 30 21.09 11.89 17.62
C GLU A 30 21.50 11.37 16.24
N PHE A 31 21.19 12.12 15.19
CA PHE A 31 21.37 11.68 13.81
C PHE A 31 21.98 12.76 12.93
N SER A 32 22.42 12.34 11.76
CA SER A 32 22.80 13.17 10.61
C SER A 32 22.04 12.64 9.40
N LEU A 33 21.09 13.43 8.88
CA LEU A 33 20.31 13.11 7.67
C LEU A 33 20.91 13.87 6.50
N LEU A 34 21.42 13.14 5.49
CA LEU A 34 22.23 13.72 4.42
C LEU A 34 21.79 13.18 3.03
N PRO A 35 21.80 14.02 1.99
CA PRO A 35 21.56 13.59 0.62
C PRO A 35 22.79 12.88 0.00
N SER A 36 23.95 12.94 0.66
CA SER A 36 25.19 12.26 0.26
C SER A 36 26.04 11.97 1.50
N CYS A 37 26.54 10.75 1.59
CA CYS A 37 27.39 10.28 2.68
C CYS A 37 28.32 9.19 2.13
N PRO A 38 29.58 9.06 2.63
CA PRO A 38 30.44 7.92 2.28
C PRO A 38 29.70 6.60 2.62
N PRO A 39 29.61 5.65 1.67
CA PRO A 39 28.81 4.43 1.86
C PRO A 39 29.15 3.63 3.13
N GLU A 40 30.44 3.58 3.49
CA GLU A 40 30.95 2.89 4.67
C GLU A 40 30.55 3.54 6.00
N GLU A 41 30.04 4.77 5.98
CA GLU A 41 29.61 5.50 7.18
C GLU A 41 28.07 5.46 7.36
N VAL A 42 27.32 4.96 6.37
CA VAL A 42 25.86 4.95 6.39
C VAL A 42 25.31 3.85 7.29
N ASP A 43 24.51 4.22 8.28
CA ASP A 43 23.84 3.29 9.19
C ASP A 43 22.43 2.93 8.70
N TYR A 44 21.71 3.88 8.07
CA TYR A 44 20.36 3.67 7.51
C TYR A 44 20.20 4.39 6.18
N ILE A 45 19.37 3.84 5.32
CA ILE A 45 19.03 4.44 4.03
C ILE A 45 17.53 4.73 3.99
N VAL A 46 17.15 6.00 3.79
CA VAL A 46 15.81 6.38 3.35
C VAL A 46 15.81 6.28 1.83
N TYR A 47 15.09 5.31 1.29
CA TYR A 47 15.17 4.90 -0.10
C TYR A 47 13.96 5.37 -0.91
N ASP A 48 14.22 6.18 -1.92
CA ASP A 48 13.26 6.53 -2.95
C ASP A 48 13.41 5.56 -4.13
N PRO A 49 12.40 4.71 -4.44
CA PRO A 49 12.46 3.78 -5.57
C PRO A 49 12.62 4.42 -6.95
N SER A 50 12.37 5.73 -7.09
CA SER A 50 12.66 6.49 -8.31
C SER A 50 14.07 7.07 -8.33
N GLY A 51 14.82 6.96 -7.23
CA GLY A 51 16.17 7.50 -7.09
C GLY A 51 17.24 6.68 -7.82
N PRO A 52 18.46 7.20 -7.86
CA PRO A 52 19.56 6.60 -8.64
C PRO A 52 20.25 5.41 -7.95
N LEU A 53 19.90 5.07 -6.71
CA LEU A 53 20.57 4.01 -5.97
C LEU A 53 20.08 2.62 -6.41
N GLU A 54 20.96 1.89 -7.08
CA GLU A 54 20.71 0.52 -7.56
C GLU A 54 21.63 -0.52 -6.90
N ASP A 55 22.86 -0.14 -6.54
CA ASP A 55 23.85 -1.04 -5.92
C ASP A 55 24.00 -0.73 -4.42
N PHE A 56 23.58 -1.68 -3.58
CA PHE A 56 23.67 -1.58 -2.11
C PHE A 56 24.98 -2.19 -1.56
N THR A 57 25.81 -2.82 -2.38
CA THR A 57 27.04 -3.50 -1.95
C THR A 57 27.99 -2.59 -1.15
N PRO A 58 28.21 -1.29 -1.50
CA PRO A 58 29.12 -0.44 -0.76
C PRO A 58 28.68 -0.10 0.67
N TYR A 59 27.38 -0.27 0.97
CA TYR A 59 26.78 0.14 2.26
C TYR A 59 26.89 -0.96 3.33
N SER A 60 28.11 -1.40 3.61
CA SER A 60 28.39 -2.56 4.48
C SER A 60 27.93 -2.42 5.93
N ARG A 61 27.72 -1.19 6.42
CA ARG A 61 27.21 -0.90 7.77
C ARG A 61 25.70 -0.71 7.82
N CYS A 62 25.02 -0.66 6.68
CA CYS A 62 23.61 -0.37 6.61
C CYS A 62 22.79 -1.42 7.41
N GLN A 63 22.06 -0.95 8.41
CA GLN A 63 21.23 -1.77 9.29
C GLN A 63 19.82 -1.99 8.75
N ALA A 64 19.29 -1.03 7.99
CA ALA A 64 18.03 -1.18 7.27
C ALA A 64 17.87 -0.16 6.13
N VAL A 65 17.15 -0.57 5.11
CA VAL A 65 16.69 0.29 4.01
C VAL A 65 15.20 0.57 4.19
N MET A 66 14.85 1.83 4.35
CA MET A 66 13.49 2.30 4.61
C MET A 66 12.89 2.89 3.34
N GLY A 67 12.04 2.12 2.66
CA GLY A 67 11.39 2.54 1.42
C GLY A 67 10.33 3.60 1.67
N LEU A 68 10.38 4.70 0.90
CA LEU A 68 9.38 5.77 0.92
C LEU A 68 8.06 5.36 0.26
N TRP A 69 8.03 4.26 -0.47
CA TRP A 69 6.85 3.79 -1.19
C TRP A 69 6.26 2.52 -0.56
N ALA A 70 4.98 2.30 -0.84
CA ALA A 70 4.29 1.06 -0.46
C ALA A 70 4.67 -0.11 -1.37
N GLY A 71 5.00 0.15 -2.65
CA GLY A 71 5.54 -0.82 -3.61
C GLY A 71 7.04 -1.04 -3.38
N VAL A 72 7.47 -2.30 -3.49
CA VAL A 72 8.88 -2.71 -3.30
C VAL A 72 9.37 -3.61 -4.42
N GLU A 73 8.57 -3.79 -5.48
CA GLU A 73 8.79 -4.74 -6.57
C GLU A 73 10.12 -4.53 -7.28
N ASN A 74 10.58 -3.28 -7.38
CA ASN A 74 11.83 -2.92 -8.05
C ASN A 74 13.09 -3.17 -7.20
N VAL A 75 12.94 -3.47 -5.90
CA VAL A 75 14.08 -3.55 -4.98
C VAL A 75 14.09 -4.83 -4.14
N VAL A 76 12.95 -5.50 -3.98
CA VAL A 76 12.82 -6.68 -3.09
C VAL A 76 13.70 -7.86 -3.54
N ASP A 77 13.93 -8.00 -4.85
CA ASP A 77 14.73 -9.07 -5.43
C ASP A 77 16.16 -8.59 -5.83
N ASN A 78 16.57 -7.40 -5.35
CA ASN A 78 17.91 -6.87 -5.64
C ASN A 78 18.97 -7.68 -4.88
N SER A 79 19.83 -8.37 -5.63
CA SER A 79 20.85 -9.26 -5.07
C SER A 79 21.95 -8.54 -4.27
N THR A 80 22.09 -7.22 -4.43
CA THR A 80 23.07 -6.40 -3.69
C THR A 80 22.50 -5.92 -2.34
N LEU A 81 21.18 -6.03 -2.13
CA LEU A 81 20.51 -5.61 -0.91
C LEU A 81 20.60 -6.72 0.16
N SER A 82 21.54 -6.60 1.09
CA SER A 82 21.70 -7.52 2.20
C SER A 82 20.99 -7.06 3.48
N ALA A 83 20.75 -5.76 3.63
CA ALA A 83 20.08 -5.19 4.80
C ALA A 83 18.56 -5.43 4.74
N PRO A 84 17.88 -5.50 5.90
CA PRO A 84 16.43 -5.56 5.95
C PRO A 84 15.78 -4.40 5.20
N LEU A 85 14.79 -4.72 4.34
CA LEU A 85 13.97 -3.73 3.63
C LEU A 85 12.64 -3.54 4.33
N THR A 86 12.29 -2.30 4.62
CA THR A 86 10.94 -1.94 5.05
C THR A 86 10.21 -1.19 3.94
N ARG A 87 8.89 -1.27 3.92
CA ARG A 87 8.05 -0.49 3.02
C ARG A 87 7.17 0.48 3.79
N MET A 88 6.74 1.54 3.13
CA MET A 88 5.76 2.45 3.72
C MET A 88 4.41 1.74 3.92
N VAL A 89 3.84 1.92 5.11
CA VAL A 89 2.43 1.59 5.41
C VAL A 89 1.86 2.83 6.09
N ASP A 90 1.09 3.60 5.34
CA ASP A 90 0.51 4.87 5.79
C ASP A 90 -1.01 4.79 5.89
N GLN A 91 -1.57 5.44 6.94
CA GLN A 91 -3.01 5.41 7.17
C GLN A 91 -3.79 6.25 6.16
N ASN A 92 -3.23 7.37 5.66
CA ASN A 92 -3.92 8.21 4.69
C ASN A 92 -3.95 7.52 3.33
N LEU A 93 -2.85 6.85 2.92
CA LEU A 93 -2.86 5.99 1.75
C LEU A 93 -3.92 4.90 1.88
N THR A 94 -4.02 4.27 3.05
CA THR A 94 -5.01 3.22 3.30
C THR A 94 -6.43 3.77 3.21
N ARG A 95 -6.72 4.92 3.82
CA ARG A 95 -8.03 5.59 3.75
C ARG A 95 -8.40 5.98 2.33
N GLY A 96 -7.49 6.64 1.60
CA GLY A 96 -7.73 7.01 0.20
C GLY A 96 -8.02 5.79 -0.69
N MET A 97 -7.32 4.68 -0.47
CA MET A 97 -7.59 3.44 -1.18
C MET A 97 -8.96 2.85 -0.83
N VAL A 98 -9.36 2.89 0.45
CA VAL A 98 -10.70 2.44 0.88
C VAL A 98 -11.78 3.29 0.21
N GLU A 99 -11.65 4.62 0.23
CA GLU A 99 -12.60 5.53 -0.43
C GLU A 99 -12.72 5.21 -1.92
N TRP A 100 -11.60 5.00 -2.59
CA TRP A 100 -11.58 4.67 -4.02
C TRP A 100 -12.27 3.33 -4.31
N VAL A 101 -11.93 2.28 -3.56
CA VAL A 101 -12.51 0.93 -3.74
C VAL A 101 -14.00 0.93 -3.43
N VAL A 102 -14.41 1.52 -2.31
CA VAL A 102 -15.82 1.62 -1.92
C VAL A 102 -16.62 2.43 -2.96
N GLY A 103 -16.10 3.59 -3.38
CA GLY A 103 -16.74 4.44 -4.38
C GLY A 103 -16.98 3.69 -5.70
N HIS A 104 -15.96 3.00 -6.22
CA HIS A 104 -16.10 2.23 -7.45
C HIS A 104 -16.98 0.99 -7.29
N SER A 105 -16.92 0.30 -6.15
CA SER A 105 -17.81 -0.83 -5.86
C SER A 105 -19.28 -0.39 -5.86
N LEU A 106 -19.59 0.72 -5.19
CA LEU A 106 -20.94 1.30 -5.18
C LEU A 106 -21.37 1.80 -6.57
N ARG A 107 -20.48 2.42 -7.34
CA ARG A 107 -20.76 2.82 -8.72
C ARG A 107 -21.24 1.64 -9.57
N HIS A 108 -20.54 0.52 -9.52
CA HIS A 108 -20.94 -0.71 -10.21
C HIS A 108 -22.20 -1.33 -9.62
N HIS A 109 -22.27 -1.42 -8.29
CA HIS A 109 -23.40 -2.00 -7.57
C HIS A 109 -24.72 -1.30 -7.91
N LEU A 110 -24.72 0.02 -7.91
CA LEU A 110 -25.90 0.85 -8.20
C LEU A 110 -26.14 1.08 -9.71
N GLY A 111 -25.28 0.57 -10.58
CA GLY A 111 -25.40 0.77 -12.02
C GLY A 111 -25.31 2.24 -12.45
N MET A 112 -24.55 3.07 -11.71
CA MET A 112 -24.51 4.53 -11.90
C MET A 112 -24.14 4.94 -13.33
N ASP A 113 -23.30 4.18 -14.03
CA ASP A 113 -22.85 4.49 -15.38
C ASP A 113 -24.00 4.57 -16.38
N ARG A 114 -25.03 3.73 -16.24
CA ARG A 114 -26.22 3.79 -17.07
C ARG A 114 -27.00 5.09 -16.91
N HIS A 115 -27.02 5.60 -15.68
CA HIS A 115 -27.70 6.86 -15.38
C HIS A 115 -26.88 8.09 -15.77
N LEU A 116 -25.53 8.01 -15.67
CA LEU A 116 -24.64 9.12 -16.01
C LEU A 116 -24.47 9.29 -17.51
N PHE A 117 -24.31 8.19 -18.26
CA PHE A 117 -23.99 8.22 -19.70
C PHE A 117 -25.16 7.88 -20.60
N GLY A 118 -26.24 7.33 -20.07
CA GLY A 118 -27.42 6.88 -20.81
C GLY A 118 -28.64 7.79 -20.71
N GLN A 119 -28.43 9.06 -20.37
CA GLN A 119 -29.55 10.03 -20.27
C GLN A 119 -30.07 10.44 -21.66
N ASP A 120 -31.26 9.99 -21.97
CA ASP A 120 -31.96 10.26 -23.22
C ASP A 120 -33.39 10.85 -23.02
N GLY A 121 -33.69 11.26 -21.78
CA GLY A 121 -35.02 11.78 -21.39
C GLY A 121 -36.07 10.69 -21.13
N ILE A 122 -35.73 9.41 -21.27
CA ILE A 122 -36.65 8.30 -21.03
C ILE A 122 -36.46 7.77 -19.61
N TRP A 123 -37.53 7.78 -18.80
CA TRP A 123 -37.49 7.18 -17.45
C TRP A 123 -37.42 5.65 -17.54
N ARG A 124 -36.37 5.07 -16.97
CA ARG A 124 -36.18 3.61 -16.83
C ARG A 124 -36.15 3.26 -15.35
N SER A 125 -37.16 2.53 -14.90
CA SER A 125 -37.19 2.02 -13.52
C SER A 125 -36.41 0.72 -13.44
N GLU A 126 -35.19 0.79 -12.93
CA GLU A 126 -34.36 -0.39 -12.63
C GLU A 126 -34.18 -0.49 -11.12
N ILE A 127 -34.45 -1.66 -10.57
CA ILE A 127 -34.18 -1.98 -9.15
C ILE A 127 -32.88 -2.73 -9.08
N THR A 128 -31.86 -2.11 -8.48
CA THR A 128 -30.60 -2.79 -8.21
C THR A 128 -30.75 -3.73 -7.00
N PRO A 129 -30.05 -4.89 -6.96
CA PRO A 129 -30.06 -5.75 -5.78
C PRO A 129 -29.50 -5.01 -4.57
N LEU A 130 -29.83 -5.49 -3.37
CA LEU A 130 -29.22 -4.97 -2.15
C LEU A 130 -27.75 -5.42 -2.04
N ALA A 131 -26.96 -4.72 -1.22
CA ALA A 131 -25.58 -5.10 -0.95
C ALA A 131 -25.45 -6.54 -0.47
N ALA A 132 -26.39 -6.98 0.39
CA ALA A 132 -26.43 -8.35 0.91
C ALA A 132 -26.58 -9.45 -0.15
N ASP A 133 -27.10 -9.12 -1.33
CA ASP A 133 -27.31 -10.06 -2.43
C ASP A 133 -26.18 -9.99 -3.49
N ARG A 134 -25.12 -9.22 -3.20
CA ARG A 134 -24.02 -9.03 -4.14
C ARG A 134 -22.67 -9.32 -3.50
N PRO A 135 -22.15 -10.54 -3.62
CA PRO A 135 -20.86 -10.89 -3.06
C PRO A 135 -19.72 -10.13 -3.74
N ILE A 136 -18.70 -9.79 -2.96
CA ILE A 136 -17.46 -9.15 -3.42
C ILE A 136 -16.29 -10.02 -3.01
N THR A 137 -15.37 -10.26 -3.95
CA THR A 137 -14.11 -10.97 -3.67
C THR A 137 -12.92 -10.03 -3.75
N ILE A 138 -12.07 -10.07 -2.73
CA ILE A 138 -10.83 -9.29 -2.67
C ILE A 138 -9.63 -10.24 -2.78
N LEU A 139 -8.82 -10.03 -3.81
CA LEU A 139 -7.59 -10.78 -4.03
C LEU A 139 -6.41 -9.97 -3.46
N GLY A 140 -5.81 -10.50 -2.39
CA GLY A 140 -4.72 -9.84 -1.68
C GLY A 140 -5.18 -9.16 -0.39
N MET A 141 -5.13 -9.91 0.72
CA MET A 141 -5.56 -9.44 2.04
C MET A 141 -4.38 -8.90 2.88
N GLY A 142 -3.60 -8.00 2.27
CA GLY A 142 -2.59 -7.18 2.95
C GLY A 142 -3.23 -6.02 3.75
N ALA A 143 -2.45 -5.00 4.10
CA ALA A 143 -2.94 -3.83 4.83
C ALA A 143 -4.13 -3.16 4.11
N LEU A 144 -3.97 -2.87 2.81
CA LEU A 144 -5.00 -2.22 1.99
C LEU A 144 -6.22 -3.11 1.78
N GLY A 145 -6.01 -4.35 1.30
CA GLY A 145 -7.12 -5.27 1.00
C GLY A 145 -7.95 -5.62 2.22
N ARG A 146 -7.32 -5.74 3.40
CA ARG A 146 -8.04 -5.92 4.67
C ARG A 146 -8.93 -4.72 4.99
N ALA A 147 -8.41 -3.50 4.93
CA ALA A 147 -9.18 -2.30 5.22
C ALA A 147 -10.35 -2.11 4.24
N CYS A 148 -10.14 -2.41 2.94
CA CYS A 148 -11.22 -2.39 1.94
C CYS A 148 -12.28 -3.46 2.23
N ALA A 149 -11.87 -4.68 2.64
CA ALA A 149 -12.78 -5.75 2.97
C ALA A 149 -13.67 -5.41 4.16
N GLU A 150 -13.09 -4.86 5.23
CA GLU A 150 -13.80 -4.41 6.42
C GLU A 150 -14.83 -3.33 6.06
N ALA A 151 -14.44 -2.30 5.29
CA ALA A 151 -15.33 -1.23 4.86
C ALA A 151 -16.50 -1.72 3.98
N LEU A 152 -16.26 -2.67 3.07
CA LEU A 152 -17.31 -3.24 2.23
C LEU A 152 -18.24 -4.15 3.03
N ALA A 153 -17.73 -4.91 4.01
CA ALA A 153 -18.53 -5.70 4.92
C ALA A 153 -19.43 -4.82 5.79
N ASP A 154 -18.94 -3.68 6.28
CA ASP A 154 -19.71 -2.69 7.05
C ASP A 154 -20.88 -2.09 6.23
N LEU A 155 -20.73 -2.03 4.90
CA LEU A 155 -21.82 -1.65 3.98
C LEU A 155 -22.82 -2.78 3.71
N GLY A 156 -22.60 -3.98 4.26
CA GLY A 156 -23.49 -5.13 4.15
C GLY A 156 -23.23 -6.06 2.98
N PHE A 157 -22.10 -5.89 2.25
CA PHE A 157 -21.71 -6.84 1.21
C PHE A 157 -21.20 -8.14 1.85
N PRO A 158 -21.56 -9.34 1.34
CA PRO A 158 -20.86 -10.57 1.64
C PRO A 158 -19.45 -10.50 1.04
N VAL A 159 -18.43 -10.44 1.92
CA VAL A 159 -17.04 -10.28 1.44
C VAL A 159 -16.25 -11.57 1.59
N THR A 160 -15.65 -11.99 0.50
CA THR A 160 -14.67 -13.09 0.43
C THR A 160 -13.28 -12.54 0.21
N GLY A 161 -12.29 -13.03 0.95
CA GLY A 161 -10.90 -12.64 0.81
C GLY A 161 -10.00 -13.80 0.43
N TRP A 162 -9.03 -13.56 -0.47
CA TRP A 162 -7.97 -14.52 -0.77
C TRP A 162 -6.59 -13.95 -0.46
N SER A 163 -5.71 -14.79 0.09
CA SER A 163 -4.29 -14.44 0.29
C SER A 163 -3.38 -15.66 0.18
N ARG A 164 -2.09 -15.45 -0.11
CA ARG A 164 -1.08 -16.51 -0.16
C ARG A 164 -0.92 -17.23 1.17
N THR A 165 -1.00 -16.50 2.27
CA THR A 165 -0.84 -17.00 3.63
C THR A 165 -2.16 -16.93 4.39
N ARG A 166 -2.33 -17.84 5.37
CA ARG A 166 -3.55 -17.90 6.19
C ARG A 166 -3.74 -16.63 7.01
N LYS A 167 -4.95 -16.06 6.94
CA LYS A 167 -5.37 -14.89 7.72
C LYS A 167 -6.76 -15.12 8.29
N ARG A 168 -7.09 -14.34 9.33
CA ARG A 168 -8.44 -14.27 9.90
C ARG A 168 -8.86 -12.80 9.96
N ILE A 169 -10.01 -12.49 9.39
CA ILE A 169 -10.59 -11.15 9.37
C ILE A 169 -12.06 -11.31 9.75
N THR A 170 -12.49 -10.56 10.74
CA THR A 170 -13.89 -10.62 11.22
C THR A 170 -14.84 -10.19 10.11
N GLY A 171 -15.91 -10.95 9.90
CA GLY A 171 -16.91 -10.62 8.87
C GLY A 171 -16.50 -10.94 7.44
N VAL A 172 -15.32 -11.56 7.21
CA VAL A 172 -14.82 -11.90 5.87
C VAL A 172 -14.57 -13.40 5.78
N GLU A 173 -15.12 -14.05 4.76
CA GLU A 173 -14.80 -15.43 4.43
C GLU A 173 -13.42 -15.52 3.79
N MET A 174 -12.50 -16.30 4.39
CA MET A 174 -11.09 -16.30 4.00
C MET A 174 -10.63 -17.60 3.35
N TYR A 175 -10.06 -17.47 2.15
CA TYR A 175 -9.35 -18.52 1.44
C TYR A 175 -7.85 -18.26 1.38
N CYS A 176 -7.02 -19.31 1.38
CA CYS A 176 -5.57 -19.14 1.29
C CYS A 176 -4.89 -20.21 0.43
N GLY A 177 -3.80 -19.76 -0.27
CA GLY A 177 -2.98 -20.60 -1.15
C GLY A 177 -3.64 -20.87 -2.51
N GLU A 178 -2.83 -21.34 -3.46
CA GLU A 178 -3.24 -21.51 -4.86
C GLU A 178 -4.43 -22.46 -5.02
N ARG A 179 -4.46 -23.56 -4.26
CA ARG A 179 -5.54 -24.55 -4.31
C ARG A 179 -6.93 -23.95 -4.12
N TRP A 180 -7.05 -22.88 -3.33
CA TRP A 180 -8.32 -22.26 -2.97
C TRP A 180 -8.64 -20.99 -3.74
N PHE A 181 -7.79 -20.59 -4.67
CA PHE A 181 -8.00 -19.38 -5.47
C PHE A 181 -9.32 -19.41 -6.24
N ASN A 182 -9.59 -20.50 -6.94
CA ASN A 182 -10.84 -20.65 -7.70
C ASN A 182 -12.10 -20.75 -6.80
N ASN A 183 -11.95 -21.15 -5.54
CA ASN A 183 -13.05 -21.16 -4.59
C ASN A 183 -13.40 -19.76 -4.10
N ALA A 184 -12.42 -18.89 -3.99
CA ALA A 184 -12.63 -17.48 -3.62
C ALA A 184 -13.39 -16.68 -4.70
N LEU A 185 -13.41 -17.18 -5.95
CA LEU A 185 -14.06 -16.53 -7.10
C LEU A 185 -15.48 -17.05 -7.39
N LYS A 186 -15.98 -18.01 -6.62
CA LYS A 186 -17.35 -18.57 -6.72
C LYS A 186 -18.33 -17.80 -5.84
#